data_e56dc914ec8779c562a92a862cbb5a4d
#
_entry.id   e56dc914ec8779c562a92a862cbb5a4d
#
_cell.length_a   1.000
_cell.length_b   1.000
_cell.length_c   1.000
_cell.angle_alpha   90.00
_cell.angle_beta   90.00
_cell.angle_gamma   90.00
#
_symmetry.space_group_name_H-M   'P 1'
#
loop_
_entity.id
_entity.type
_entity.pdbx_description
1 polymer ?
#
loop_
_entity_poly.entity_id
_entity_poly.type
_entity_poly.pdbx_seq_one_letter_code
_entity_poly.pdbx_strand_id
1 'polypeptide(L)'
;MNRRGILKSVLSAAAAALGVNRLAAPAQAQVAPTKHIRLYVEMDVPAAREREMLQIFHGTFVPEAVKHEGYIRVKMLKRRTILQGTAPAQHNYRFELEFESEELRQKWIASAEHQRVWPQVERAMTTLKDYPVVLYDEV
;
A
#
# COMPACT_ATOMS: atom_id res chain seq x y z
N MET A 1 31.16 77.44 -24.62
CA MET A 1 31.39 76.64 -25.06
C MET A 1 31.13 75.43 -24.52
N ASN A 2 30.64 74.62 -24.44
CA ASN A 2 30.55 73.47 -24.15
C ASN A 2 30.17 72.72 -23.41
N ARG A 3 29.71 72.11 -23.17
CA ARG A 3 29.22 71.28 -23.10
C ARG A 3 29.03 70.24 -22.75
N ARG A 4 28.60 69.51 -22.56
CA ARG A 4 28.34 68.48 -22.66
C ARG A 4 27.98 67.66 -21.95
N GLY A 5 27.55 67.04 -21.82
CA GLY A 5 27.13 66.24 -21.64
C GLY A 5 26.79 65.11 -21.54
N ILE A 6 26.24 64.42 -21.18
CA ILE A 6 25.97 63.39 -21.16
C ILE A 6 25.51 62.46 -20.78
N LEU A 7 24.98 61.88 -20.76
CA LEU A 7 24.62 60.93 -20.86
C LEU A 7 24.56 59.87 -20.34
N LYS A 8 24.15 59.27 -20.03
CA LYS A 8 24.18 58.23 -19.78
C LYS A 8 23.41 57.49 -19.33
N SER A 9 22.93 56.89 -19.40
CA SER A 9 22.91 55.93 -19.40
C SER A 9 22.60 55.08 -18.76
N VAL A 10 22.01 54.63 -18.47
CA VAL A 10 21.52 54.00 -18.32
C VAL A 10 21.25 52.80 -18.36
N LEU A 11 20.88 52.24 -18.38
CA LEU A 11 20.73 51.11 -18.51
C LEU A 11 20.55 50.23 -17.74
N SER A 12 20.69 49.64 -17.63
CA SER A 12 20.77 48.78 -16.83
C SER A 12 19.79 48.10 -16.29
N ALA A 13 19.18 48.41 -16.06
CA ALA A 13 18.22 47.84 -15.41
C ALA A 13 17.81 46.57 -15.73
N ALA A 14 17.67 46.34 -16.54
CA ALA A 14 17.16 45.20 -16.87
C ALA A 14 17.35 44.01 -16.20
N ALA A 15 18.21 43.74 -16.09
CA ALA A 15 18.42 42.56 -15.54
C ALA A 15 17.60 42.01 -14.64
N ALA A 16 17.37 42.54 -13.88
CA ALA A 16 16.71 42.03 -12.91
C ALA A 16 15.78 41.03 -13.11
N ALA A 17 15.05 41.28 -13.67
CA ALA A 17 14.04 40.45 -13.74
C ALA A 17 14.21 39.07 -13.75
N LEU A 18 15.02 38.67 -14.09
CA LEU A 18 15.13 37.46 -14.17
C LEU A 18 14.97 36.58 -13.20
N GLY A 19 15.45 36.62 -12.56
CA GLY A 19 15.50 35.67 -11.71
C GLY A 19 14.40 35.14 -11.15
N VAL A 20 13.74 35.68 -11.01
CA VAL A 20 12.69 35.25 -10.42
C VAL A 20 12.14 34.07 -10.66
N ASN A 21 11.83 33.88 -11.50
CA ASN A 21 11.09 32.83 -11.66
C ASN A 21 11.48 31.59 -11.34
N ARG A 22 12.39 31.29 -11.41
CA ARG A 22 12.65 30.08 -11.17
C ARG A 22 12.19 29.60 -10.00
N LEU A 23 12.05 30.29 -9.25
CA LEU A 23 11.65 29.87 -8.07
C LEU A 23 10.55 29.08 -8.02
N ALA A 24 9.78 29.31 -8.54
CA ALA A 24 8.63 28.61 -8.39
C ALA A 24 8.79 27.19 -8.59
N ALA A 25 9.38 26.86 -9.31
CA ALA A 25 9.43 25.54 -9.58
C ALA A 25 9.48 24.56 -8.58
N PRO A 26 10.21 24.43 -7.97
CA PRO A 26 10.37 23.44 -7.11
C PRO A 26 9.47 22.89 -6.32
N ALA A 27 8.93 23.50 -5.92
CA ALA A 27 8.04 23.00 -5.07
C ALA A 27 7.75 21.62 -5.26
N GLN A 28 8.08 21.07 -6.08
CA GLN A 28 7.73 19.83 -6.23
C GLN A 28 8.19 19.05 -5.26
N ALA A 29 7.71 18.96 -4.45
CA ALA A 29 8.06 18.30 -3.38
C ALA A 29 8.36 16.98 -3.69
N GLN A 30 9.16 16.50 -3.09
CA GLN A 30 9.44 15.25 -3.26
C GLN A 30 8.63 14.51 -2.36
N VAL A 31 7.68 13.86 -2.77
CA VAL A 31 6.89 12.99 -1.95
C VAL A 31 7.79 11.83 -1.66
N ALA A 32 8.04 11.60 -0.46
CA ALA A 32 8.86 10.46 -0.07
C ALA A 32 8.18 9.21 -0.60
N PRO A 33 8.92 8.30 -1.14
CA PRO A 33 8.32 7.10 -1.67
C PRO A 33 7.62 6.34 -0.55
N THR A 34 6.39 6.01 -0.77
CA THR A 34 5.67 5.21 0.19
C THR A 34 6.24 3.82 0.17
N LYS A 35 6.46 3.26 1.33
CA LYS A 35 6.97 1.90 1.41
C LYS A 35 5.81 0.96 1.21
N HIS A 36 5.92 0.15 0.21
CA HIS A 36 4.96 -0.92 0.01
C HIS A 36 5.10 -1.92 1.15
N ILE A 37 4.00 -2.42 1.60
CA ILE A 37 3.98 -3.41 2.65
C ILE A 37 3.30 -4.67 2.19
N ARG A 38 3.70 -5.77 2.82
CA ARG A 38 3.08 -7.07 2.61
C ARG A 38 2.66 -7.65 3.95
N LEU A 39 1.46 -8.16 4.00
CA LEU A 39 0.94 -8.78 5.18
C LEU A 39 0.61 -10.24 4.86
N TYR A 40 1.00 -11.12 5.76
CA TYR A 40 0.70 -12.53 5.64
C TYR A 40 -0.12 -13.00 6.82
N VAL A 41 -1.14 -13.78 6.54
CA VAL A 41 -1.92 -14.45 7.57
C VAL A 41 -1.76 -15.94 7.36
N GLU A 42 -1.28 -16.65 8.37
CA GLU A 42 -1.20 -18.10 8.31
C GLU A 42 -2.53 -18.68 8.78
N MET A 43 -3.11 -19.53 7.97
CA MET A 43 -4.47 -20.00 8.21
C MET A 43 -4.53 -21.50 8.31
N ASP A 44 -5.37 -21.97 9.24
CA ASP A 44 -5.72 -23.37 9.36
C ASP A 44 -7.15 -23.51 8.86
N VAL A 45 -7.31 -24.03 7.67
CA VAL A 45 -8.62 -24.19 7.02
C VAL A 45 -8.96 -25.67 6.90
N PRO A 46 -9.98 -26.15 7.61
CA PRO A 46 -10.37 -27.54 7.50
C PRO A 46 -10.85 -27.87 6.08
N ALA A 47 -10.55 -29.07 5.64
CA ALA A 47 -10.92 -29.53 4.30
C ALA A 47 -12.40 -29.30 4.02
N ALA A 48 -13.25 -29.49 5.02
CA ALA A 48 -14.69 -29.33 4.85
C ALA A 48 -15.11 -27.88 4.61
N ARG A 49 -14.28 -26.91 4.97
CA ARG A 49 -14.59 -25.48 4.81
C ARG A 49 -13.78 -24.82 3.69
N GLU A 50 -12.91 -25.56 3.05
CA GLU A 50 -12.04 -25.01 2.04
C GLU A 50 -12.81 -24.34 0.92
N ARG A 51 -13.83 -25.01 0.43
CA ARG A 51 -14.63 -24.50 -0.67
C ARG A 51 -15.35 -23.20 -0.27
N GLU A 52 -15.92 -23.18 0.92
CA GLU A 52 -16.62 -22.04 1.43
C GLU A 52 -15.66 -20.85 1.59
N MET A 53 -14.51 -21.11 2.16
CA MET A 53 -13.48 -20.07 2.37
C MET A 53 -13.07 -19.45 1.03
N LEU A 54 -12.82 -20.26 0.02
CA LEU A 54 -12.42 -19.75 -1.30
C LEU A 54 -13.55 -18.97 -1.98
N GLN A 55 -14.81 -19.40 -1.81
CA GLN A 55 -15.94 -18.67 -2.37
C GLN A 55 -16.09 -17.30 -1.69
N ILE A 56 -15.94 -17.24 -0.39
CA ILE A 56 -16.03 -15.99 0.36
C ILE A 56 -14.86 -15.09 -0.01
N PHE A 57 -13.66 -15.65 -0.09
CA PHE A 57 -12.47 -14.87 -0.42
C PHE A 57 -12.61 -14.23 -1.80
N HIS A 58 -12.90 -15.02 -2.83
CA HIS A 58 -12.96 -14.52 -4.19
C HIS A 58 -14.25 -13.72 -4.49
N GLY A 59 -15.34 -14.09 -3.91
CA GLY A 59 -16.64 -13.49 -4.23
C GLY A 59 -17.05 -12.33 -3.33
N THR A 60 -16.49 -12.23 -2.15
CA THR A 60 -16.89 -11.22 -1.16
C THR A 60 -15.72 -10.36 -0.72
N PHE A 61 -14.62 -10.96 -0.30
CA PHE A 61 -13.50 -10.22 0.25
C PHE A 61 -12.76 -9.42 -0.84
N VAL A 62 -12.33 -10.08 -1.89
CA VAL A 62 -11.54 -9.43 -2.95
C VAL A 62 -12.29 -8.25 -3.60
N PRO A 63 -13.57 -8.39 -3.97
CA PRO A 63 -14.31 -7.29 -4.58
C PRO A 63 -14.39 -6.03 -3.70
N GLU A 64 -14.40 -6.20 -2.39
CA GLU A 64 -14.41 -5.05 -1.48
C GLU A 64 -13.00 -4.47 -1.32
N ALA A 65 -12.00 -5.32 -1.17
CA ALA A 65 -10.63 -4.87 -0.96
C ALA A 65 -10.11 -4.03 -2.13
N VAL A 66 -10.42 -4.40 -3.36
CA VAL A 66 -9.91 -3.69 -4.52
C VAL A 66 -10.40 -2.26 -4.64
N LYS A 67 -11.44 -1.89 -3.91
CA LYS A 67 -12.01 -0.56 -4.01
C LYS A 67 -11.27 0.45 -3.14
N HIS A 68 -10.41 0.00 -2.27
CA HIS A 68 -9.75 0.86 -1.30
C HIS A 68 -8.44 1.44 -1.81
N GLU A 69 -8.19 2.69 -1.44
CA GLU A 69 -6.98 3.37 -1.83
C GLU A 69 -5.76 2.64 -1.29
N GLY A 70 -4.78 2.47 -2.10
CA GLY A 70 -3.54 1.80 -1.71
C GLY A 70 -3.54 0.29 -1.93
N TYR A 71 -4.65 -0.28 -2.33
CA TYR A 71 -4.70 -1.71 -2.63
C TYR A 71 -3.81 -2.02 -3.83
N ILE A 72 -2.97 -3.02 -3.72
CA ILE A 72 -2.15 -3.50 -4.82
C ILE A 72 -2.60 -4.89 -5.22
N ARG A 73 -2.67 -5.82 -4.27
CA ARG A 73 -2.95 -7.21 -4.59
C ARG A 73 -3.30 -8.00 -3.34
N VAL A 74 -4.12 -9.02 -3.53
CA VAL A 74 -4.36 -9.98 -2.48
C VAL A 74 -4.40 -11.38 -3.11
N LYS A 75 -3.86 -12.34 -2.40
CA LYS A 75 -3.82 -13.73 -2.85
C LYS A 75 -4.14 -14.68 -1.72
N MET A 76 -4.72 -15.80 -2.06
CA MET A 76 -4.89 -16.90 -1.15
C MET A 76 -4.03 -18.07 -1.69
N LEU A 77 -3.08 -18.51 -0.89
CA LEU A 77 -2.13 -19.54 -1.29
C LEU A 77 -2.40 -20.81 -0.50
N LYS A 78 -2.49 -21.92 -1.18
CA LYS A 78 -2.62 -23.23 -0.54
C LYS A 78 -1.23 -23.88 -0.51
N ARG A 79 -0.80 -24.34 0.66
CA ARG A 79 0.48 -25.00 0.78
C ARG A 79 0.45 -26.31 0.04
N ARG A 80 1.38 -26.51 -0.85
CA ARG A 80 1.50 -27.78 -1.59
C ARG A 80 2.39 -28.77 -0.85
N THR A 81 3.54 -28.33 -0.41
CA THR A 81 4.51 -29.21 0.26
C THR A 81 5.56 -28.34 0.94
N ILE A 82 6.27 -28.94 1.86
CA ILE A 82 7.40 -28.32 2.52
C ILE A 82 8.65 -28.93 1.87
N LEU A 83 9.44 -28.09 1.22
CA LEU A 83 10.64 -28.55 0.52
C LEU A 83 11.82 -28.70 1.46
N GLN A 84 11.86 -27.99 2.55
CA GLN A 84 12.96 -28.03 3.51
C GLN A 84 12.50 -27.47 4.84
N GLY A 85 13.00 -28.02 5.93
CA GLY A 85 12.66 -27.55 7.26
C GLY A 85 11.30 -28.05 7.72
N THR A 86 10.74 -27.36 8.72
CA THR A 86 9.46 -27.72 9.29
C THR A 86 8.53 -26.52 9.28
N ALA A 87 7.25 -26.77 9.20
CA ALA A 87 6.21 -25.76 9.34
C ALA A 87 5.03 -26.40 10.07
N PRO A 88 4.27 -25.62 10.84
CA PRO A 88 3.11 -26.16 11.51
C PRO A 88 2.13 -26.81 10.53
N ALA A 89 1.66 -28.00 10.84
CA ALA A 89 0.78 -28.73 9.94
C ALA A 89 -0.52 -27.98 9.72
N GLN A 90 -0.97 -27.24 10.72
CA GLN A 90 -2.22 -26.54 10.65
C GLN A 90 -2.17 -25.30 9.78
N HIS A 91 -1.00 -24.83 9.38
CA HIS A 91 -0.92 -23.67 8.50
C HIS A 91 -0.96 -24.15 7.04
N ASN A 92 -2.12 -24.54 6.58
CA ASN A 92 -2.29 -25.09 5.23
C ASN A 92 -2.64 -24.03 4.18
N TYR A 93 -3.03 -22.84 4.61
CA TYR A 93 -3.28 -21.72 3.72
C TYR A 93 -2.52 -20.48 4.18
N ARG A 94 -2.19 -19.62 3.24
CA ARG A 94 -1.60 -18.31 3.53
C ARG A 94 -2.34 -17.26 2.74
N PHE A 95 -2.86 -16.26 3.45
CA PHE A 95 -3.41 -15.07 2.83
C PHE A 95 -2.26 -14.06 2.70
N GLU A 96 -2.12 -13.46 1.52
CA GLU A 96 -1.10 -12.49 1.27
C GLU A 96 -1.73 -11.22 0.75
N LEU A 97 -1.43 -10.08 1.37
CA LEU A 97 -1.99 -8.78 1.02
C LEU A 97 -0.88 -7.77 0.78
N GLU A 98 -0.96 -7.02 -0.31
CA GLU A 98 -0.04 -5.93 -0.59
C GLU A 98 -0.79 -4.62 -0.65
N PHE A 99 -0.22 -3.61 0.01
CA PHE A 99 -0.74 -2.24 -0.01
C PHE A 99 0.41 -1.26 -0.24
N GLU A 100 0.08 -0.09 -0.77
CA GLU A 100 1.09 0.94 -1.05
C GLU A 100 1.74 1.46 0.23
N SER A 101 1.05 1.43 1.35
CA SER A 101 1.60 1.84 2.64
C SER A 101 0.81 1.24 3.79
N GLU A 102 1.44 1.18 4.96
CA GLU A 102 0.76 0.74 6.18
C GLU A 102 -0.35 1.69 6.58
N GLU A 103 -0.18 2.98 6.32
CA GLU A 103 -1.22 3.94 6.65
C GLU A 103 -2.50 3.66 5.86
N LEU A 104 -2.38 3.38 4.58
CA LEU A 104 -3.55 3.07 3.74
C LEU A 104 -4.16 1.73 4.13
N ARG A 105 -3.33 0.75 4.51
CA ARG A 105 -3.83 -0.51 5.00
C ARG A 105 -4.64 -0.34 6.28
N GLN A 106 -4.19 0.54 7.17
CA GLN A 106 -4.92 0.81 8.41
C GLN A 106 -6.29 1.44 8.11
N LYS A 107 -6.38 2.29 7.09
CA LYS A 107 -7.67 2.84 6.69
C LYS A 107 -8.59 1.73 6.17
N TRP A 108 -8.04 0.78 5.41
CA TRP A 108 -8.81 -0.37 4.94
C TRP A 108 -9.35 -1.18 6.13
N ILE A 109 -8.48 -1.51 7.08
CA ILE A 109 -8.88 -2.27 8.25
C ILE A 109 -9.98 -1.56 9.03
N ALA A 110 -9.93 -0.26 9.14
CA ALA A 110 -10.93 0.50 9.89
C ALA A 110 -12.23 0.69 9.13
N SER A 111 -12.28 0.33 7.86
CA SER A 111 -13.48 0.54 7.06
C SER A 111 -14.62 -0.39 7.43
N ALA A 112 -15.84 0.06 7.19
CA ALA A 112 -17.02 -0.76 7.43
C ALA A 112 -16.99 -2.02 6.55
N GLU A 113 -16.42 -1.91 5.36
CA GLU A 113 -16.33 -3.04 4.44
C GLU A 113 -15.41 -4.12 4.98
N HIS A 114 -14.24 -3.77 5.47
CA HIS A 114 -13.32 -4.75 6.07
C HIS A 114 -13.95 -5.41 7.30
N GLN A 115 -14.57 -4.61 8.15
CA GLN A 115 -15.22 -5.11 9.36
C GLN A 115 -16.36 -6.08 9.04
N ARG A 116 -16.91 -6.00 7.83
CA ARG A 116 -17.98 -6.89 7.40
C ARG A 116 -17.46 -8.15 6.70
N VAL A 117 -16.40 -8.00 5.89
CA VAL A 117 -15.96 -9.13 5.06
C VAL A 117 -14.91 -10.02 5.69
N TRP A 118 -13.97 -9.49 6.45
CA TRP A 118 -12.93 -10.31 7.07
C TRP A 118 -13.47 -11.36 8.04
N PRO A 119 -14.42 -11.04 8.92
CA PRO A 119 -14.98 -12.06 9.80
C PRO A 119 -15.61 -13.25 9.07
N GLN A 120 -16.03 -13.08 7.83
CA GLN A 120 -16.58 -14.18 7.06
C GLN A 120 -15.46 -15.16 6.65
N VAL A 121 -14.30 -14.64 6.27
CA VAL A 121 -13.12 -15.46 5.95
C VAL A 121 -12.63 -16.13 7.24
N GLU A 122 -12.56 -15.35 8.32
CA GLU A 122 -12.07 -15.83 9.61
C GLU A 122 -12.89 -17.01 10.14
N ARG A 123 -14.18 -17.00 9.93
CA ARG A 123 -15.04 -18.09 10.39
C ARG A 123 -14.78 -19.42 9.71
N ALA A 124 -14.09 -19.41 8.60
CA ALA A 124 -13.72 -20.64 7.90
C ALA A 124 -12.45 -21.27 8.48
N MET A 125 -11.76 -20.59 9.39
CA MET A 125 -10.57 -21.12 10.03
C MET A 125 -10.93 -21.96 11.24
N THR A 126 -10.06 -22.90 11.58
CA THR A 126 -10.24 -23.73 12.77
C THR A 126 -10.06 -22.92 14.04
N THR A 127 -9.03 -22.05 14.06
CA THR A 127 -8.73 -21.27 15.26
C THR A 127 -9.06 -19.82 14.98
N LEU A 128 -10.15 -19.36 15.58
CA LEU A 128 -10.56 -17.97 15.44
C LEU A 128 -9.61 -17.08 16.26
N LYS A 129 -9.08 -16.08 15.59
CA LYS A 129 -8.26 -15.03 16.24
C LYS A 129 -6.92 -15.47 16.80
N ASP A 130 -6.58 -16.75 16.70
CA ASP A 130 -5.31 -17.23 17.19
C ASP A 130 -4.52 -17.74 15.99
N TYR A 131 -4.19 -16.87 15.10
CA TYR A 131 -3.40 -17.16 13.91
C TYR A 131 -2.35 -16.05 13.73
N PRO A 132 -1.17 -16.38 13.22
CA PRO A 132 -0.14 -15.37 12.99
C PRO A 132 -0.53 -14.40 11.87
N VAL A 133 -0.36 -13.12 12.16
CA VAL A 133 -0.50 -12.05 11.17
C VAL A 133 0.81 -11.29 11.21
N VAL A 134 1.54 -11.29 10.11
CA VAL A 134 2.88 -10.71 10.07
C VAL A 134 2.97 -9.68 8.97
N LEU A 135 3.50 -8.52 9.31
CA LEU A 135 3.66 -7.42 8.39
C LEU A 135 5.13 -7.25 8.00
N TYR A 136 5.39 -7.07 6.73
CA TYR A 136 6.72 -6.85 6.20
C TYR A 136 6.77 -5.57 5.38
N ASP A 137 7.89 -4.86 5.47
CA ASP A 137 8.18 -3.75 4.58
C ASP A 137 8.92 -4.30 3.36
N GLU A 138 8.60 -3.79 2.19
CA GLU A 138 9.38 -4.12 1.02
C GLU A 138 10.61 -3.19 1.01
N VAL A 139 11.79 -3.75 0.99
CA VAL A 139 13.05 -3.00 1.11
C VAL A 139 13.90 -3.12 -0.15
#